data_c4f1ae460420e733a5b8e0f75f43f88a
#
_entry.id   c4f1ae460420e733a5b8e0f75f43f88a
#
_cell.length_a   1.000
_cell.length_b   1.000
_cell.length_c   1.000
_cell.angle_alpha   90.00
_cell.angle_beta   90.00
_cell.angle_gamma   90.00
#
_symmetry.space_group_name_H-M   'P 1'
#
loop_
_entity.id
_entity.type
_entity.pdbx_description
1 polymer ?
#
loop_
_entity_poly.entity_id
_entity_poly.type
_entity_poly.pdbx_seq_one_letter_code
_entity_poly.pdbx_strand_id
1 'polypeptide(L)'
;SMRISDPYHLELGYTQIMALAAIFLDKPKDLLFVGLGGAAIQKFFYKWFAKAHCLTIEINPSAINVAKQFFKIPQSSKRFKIIQDDGIEYIKNSEDEYDLILSDAFEEYGLPEVFCEIPYFESCRARLTEKGIFMINLWGSDPRTKVYIDRIKLTFDDRVLYLKSTTSGNIIVFAFNSQPSESRINHLKRKILTMEKQIDFDLMVYFNKILKNQKNKTNHLFL
;
A
#
# COMPACT_ATOMS: atom_id res chain seq x y z
N SER A 1 11.55 1.31 10.75
CA SER A 1 11.89 2.57 11.42
C SER A 1 10.67 3.20 12.07
N MET A 2 10.84 3.87 13.21
CA MET A 2 9.75 4.51 13.96
C MET A 2 10.30 5.71 14.75
N ARG A 3 9.61 6.85 14.70
CA ARG A 3 9.89 8.01 15.55
C ARG A 3 9.31 7.74 16.96
N ILE A 4 10.14 7.83 17.99
CA ILE A 4 9.69 7.53 19.37
C ILE A 4 8.68 8.56 19.87
N SER A 5 8.86 9.83 19.49
CA SER A 5 7.96 10.95 19.85
C SER A 5 6.63 10.93 19.10
N ASP A 6 6.60 10.36 17.90
CA ASP A 6 5.37 10.13 17.13
C ASP A 6 5.41 8.77 16.44
N PRO A 7 4.92 7.72 17.10
CA PRO A 7 4.95 6.34 16.57
C PRO A 7 4.10 6.12 15.31
N TYR A 8 3.24 7.06 14.95
CA TYR A 8 2.38 7.00 13.78
C TYR A 8 2.94 7.75 12.56
N HIS A 9 4.03 8.49 12.77
CA HIS A 9 4.74 9.19 11.69
C HIS A 9 5.40 8.19 10.73
N LEU A 10 5.37 8.52 9.43
CA LEU A 10 6.03 7.74 8.38
C LEU A 10 7.44 8.29 8.10
N GLU A 11 8.46 7.64 8.66
CA GLU A 11 9.86 8.06 8.54
C GLU A 11 10.47 7.76 7.17
N LEU A 12 10.03 6.68 6.53
CA LEU A 12 10.63 6.20 5.29
C LEU A 12 9.86 6.74 4.07
N GLY A 13 10.59 7.29 3.10
CA GLY A 13 9.98 7.91 1.93
C GLY A 13 9.06 6.98 1.13
N TYR A 14 9.37 5.68 1.07
CA TYR A 14 8.49 4.73 0.40
C TYR A 14 7.15 4.55 1.13
N THR A 15 7.12 4.58 2.47
CA THR A 15 5.87 4.53 3.24
C THR A 15 5.06 5.82 3.10
N GLN A 16 5.73 6.97 2.94
CA GLN A 16 5.06 8.22 2.63
C GLN A 16 4.41 8.18 1.23
N ILE A 17 5.06 7.54 0.24
CA ILE A 17 4.45 7.30 -1.07
C ILE A 17 3.21 6.40 -0.92
N MET A 18 3.28 5.34 -0.12
CA MET A 18 2.15 4.45 0.15
C MET A 18 0.94 5.19 0.74
N ALA A 19 1.17 6.22 1.56
CA ALA A 19 0.10 7.02 2.13
C ALA A 19 -0.77 7.74 1.08
N LEU A 20 -0.28 7.91 -0.16
CA LEU A 20 -1.08 8.43 -1.27
C LEU A 20 -2.32 7.58 -1.58
N ALA A 21 -2.34 6.29 -1.26
CA ALA A 21 -3.55 5.46 -1.44
C ALA A 21 -4.77 6.09 -0.75
N ALA A 22 -4.57 6.81 0.34
CA ALA A 22 -5.67 7.43 1.10
C ALA A 22 -6.47 8.47 0.29
N ILE A 23 -5.89 9.09 -0.76
CA ILE A 23 -6.64 10.06 -1.57
C ILE A 23 -7.66 9.39 -2.51
N PHE A 24 -7.44 8.12 -2.84
CA PHE A 24 -8.30 7.34 -3.72
C PHE A 24 -9.36 6.54 -2.96
N LEU A 25 -9.11 6.23 -1.68
CA LEU A 25 -10.02 5.49 -0.82
C LEU A 25 -11.09 6.44 -0.23
N ASP A 26 -12.36 6.11 -0.44
CA ASP A 26 -13.47 6.82 0.16
C ASP A 26 -14.15 5.94 1.21
N LYS A 27 -13.94 6.25 2.49
CA LYS A 27 -14.49 5.53 3.66
C LYS A 27 -14.25 4.01 3.60
N PRO A 28 -13.01 3.56 3.42
CA PRO A 28 -12.71 2.13 3.34
C PRO A 28 -13.13 1.43 4.64
N LYS A 29 -13.53 0.15 4.51
CA LYS A 29 -13.97 -0.68 5.62
C LYS A 29 -12.90 -1.67 6.03
N ASP A 30 -12.31 -2.37 5.08
CA ASP A 30 -11.41 -3.49 5.33
C ASP A 30 -10.10 -3.31 4.54
N LEU A 31 -8.99 -3.28 5.30
CA LEU A 31 -7.64 -3.09 4.78
C LEU A 31 -6.79 -4.31 5.15
N LEU A 32 -6.22 -4.96 4.15
CA LEU A 32 -5.32 -6.10 4.31
C LEU A 32 -3.87 -5.67 4.06
N PHE A 33 -2.99 -6.07 4.96
CA PHE A 33 -1.55 -5.87 4.84
C PHE A 33 -0.85 -7.22 4.85
N VAL A 34 0.00 -7.48 3.88
CA VAL A 34 0.89 -8.64 3.83
C VAL A 34 2.30 -8.18 4.14
N GLY A 35 2.83 -8.68 5.25
CA GLY A 35 4.04 -8.19 5.89
C GLY A 35 3.76 -7.14 6.96
N LEU A 36 4.46 -7.25 8.10
CA LEU A 36 4.27 -6.39 9.27
C LEU A 36 5.40 -5.37 9.43
N GLY A 37 6.63 -5.83 9.39
CA GLY A 37 7.79 -5.00 9.73
C GLY A 37 7.62 -4.27 11.06
N GLY A 38 7.85 -2.96 11.08
CA GLY A 38 7.58 -2.09 12.23
C GLY A 38 6.15 -1.54 12.29
N ALA A 39 5.24 -2.07 11.51
CA ALA A 39 3.83 -1.68 11.42
C ALA A 39 3.60 -0.17 11.14
N ALA A 40 4.54 0.50 10.49
CA ALA A 40 4.43 1.94 10.26
C ALA A 40 3.22 2.30 9.41
N ILE A 41 3.09 1.64 8.26
CA ILE A 41 2.00 1.92 7.32
C ILE A 41 0.64 1.43 7.85
N GLN A 42 0.60 0.30 8.56
CA GLN A 42 -0.59 -0.22 9.21
C GLN A 42 -1.10 0.78 10.27
N LYS A 43 -0.21 1.31 11.11
CA LYS A 43 -0.55 2.33 12.12
C LYS A 43 -1.05 3.62 11.47
N PHE A 44 -0.43 4.05 10.39
CA PHE A 44 -0.86 5.23 9.65
C PHE A 44 -2.31 5.07 9.17
N PHE A 45 -2.64 4.00 8.45
CA PHE A 45 -4.00 3.77 7.96
C PHE A 45 -5.01 3.52 9.08
N TYR A 46 -4.62 2.84 10.16
CA TYR A 46 -5.45 2.65 11.34
C TYR A 46 -5.85 3.97 12.01
N LYS A 47 -4.92 4.92 12.11
CA LYS A 47 -5.16 6.26 12.63
C LYS A 47 -5.99 7.10 11.64
N TRP A 48 -5.62 7.04 10.34
CA TRP A 48 -6.24 7.85 9.30
C TRP A 48 -7.70 7.46 9.05
N PHE A 49 -8.00 6.20 8.95
CA PHE A 49 -9.34 5.68 8.74
C PHE A 49 -9.93 5.11 10.04
N ALA A 50 -10.49 6.01 10.86
CA ALA A 50 -10.95 5.66 12.21
C ALA A 50 -12.04 4.57 12.28
N LYS A 51 -12.69 4.23 11.17
CA LYS A 51 -13.72 3.19 11.09
C LYS A 51 -13.26 1.92 10.35
N ALA A 52 -12.10 1.95 9.71
CA ALA A 52 -11.59 0.81 8.96
C ALA A 52 -11.02 -0.27 9.89
N HIS A 53 -11.17 -1.52 9.47
CA HIS A 53 -10.48 -2.67 10.05
C HIS A 53 -9.12 -2.82 9.34
N CYS A 54 -8.08 -3.03 10.09
CA CYS A 54 -6.72 -3.27 9.61
C CYS A 54 -6.33 -4.69 10.01
N LEU A 55 -6.23 -5.57 9.03
CA LEU A 55 -5.75 -6.94 9.19
C LEU A 55 -4.36 -7.06 8.60
N THR A 56 -3.41 -7.61 9.36
CA THR A 56 -2.06 -7.88 8.89
C THR A 56 -1.77 -9.36 8.95
N ILE A 57 -1.24 -9.90 7.86
CA ILE A 57 -0.73 -11.26 7.77
C ILE A 57 0.80 -11.18 7.78
N GLU A 58 1.41 -11.89 8.72
CA GLU A 58 2.87 -11.95 8.88
C GLU A 58 3.29 -13.39 9.14
N ILE A 59 4.19 -13.90 8.32
CA ILE A 59 4.64 -15.29 8.42
C ILE A 59 5.62 -15.52 9.58
N ASN A 60 6.40 -14.50 9.93
CA ASN A 60 7.48 -14.59 10.91
C ASN A 60 7.01 -14.25 12.33
N PRO A 61 6.87 -15.24 13.24
CA PRO A 61 6.46 -14.97 14.63
C PRO A 61 7.43 -14.06 15.39
N SER A 62 8.72 -14.09 15.04
CA SER A 62 9.72 -13.20 15.66
C SER A 62 9.48 -11.76 15.27
N ALA A 63 9.13 -11.48 14.01
CA ALA A 63 8.75 -10.13 13.56
C ALA A 63 7.52 -9.62 14.30
N ILE A 64 6.51 -10.47 14.50
CA ILE A 64 5.31 -10.13 15.29
C ILE A 64 5.68 -9.77 16.74
N ASN A 65 6.53 -10.58 17.38
CA ASN A 65 6.94 -10.33 18.76
C ASN A 65 7.74 -9.04 18.90
N VAL A 66 8.69 -8.79 18.00
CA VAL A 66 9.49 -7.55 17.97
C VAL A 66 8.59 -6.34 17.73
N ALA A 67 7.63 -6.43 16.81
CA ALA A 67 6.69 -5.36 16.54
C ALA A 67 5.85 -5.02 17.78
N LYS A 68 5.29 -6.04 18.46
CA LYS A 68 4.52 -5.86 19.70
C LYS A 68 5.36 -5.24 20.83
N GLN A 69 6.60 -5.63 20.96
CA GLN A 69 7.46 -5.18 22.07
C GLN A 69 8.02 -3.77 21.86
N PHE A 70 8.41 -3.41 20.63
CA PHE A 70 9.22 -2.21 20.39
C PHE A 70 8.56 -1.15 19.52
N PHE A 71 7.55 -1.49 18.73
CA PHE A 71 7.01 -0.56 17.72
C PHE A 71 5.69 0.10 18.09
N LYS A 72 5.28 0.02 19.35
CA LYS A 72 4.06 0.67 19.87
C LYS A 72 2.84 0.45 18.97
N ILE A 73 2.64 -0.81 18.55
CA ILE A 73 1.49 -1.16 17.72
C ILE A 73 0.19 -1.06 18.54
N PRO A 74 -0.96 -0.76 17.91
CA PRO A 74 -2.25 -0.77 18.57
C PRO A 74 -2.54 -2.14 19.23
N GLN A 75 -3.28 -2.13 20.34
CA GLN A 75 -3.74 -3.36 20.95
C GLN A 75 -4.65 -4.13 19.98
N SER A 76 -4.55 -5.46 20.03
CA SER A 76 -5.42 -6.33 19.23
C SER A 76 -6.89 -6.06 19.57
N SER A 77 -7.68 -5.83 18.55
CA SER A 77 -9.09 -5.47 18.64
C SER A 77 -9.84 -5.91 17.38
N LYS A 78 -11.14 -5.67 17.31
CA LYS A 78 -11.88 -5.88 16.04
C LYS A 78 -11.32 -5.06 14.88
N ARG A 79 -10.75 -3.86 15.17
CA ARG A 79 -10.23 -2.95 14.17
C ARG A 79 -8.75 -3.15 13.81
N PHE A 80 -7.96 -3.80 14.67
CA PHE A 80 -6.55 -4.03 14.44
C PHE A 80 -6.19 -5.45 14.80
N LYS A 81 -5.88 -6.27 13.81
CA LYS A 81 -5.52 -7.67 13.99
C LYS A 81 -4.21 -7.99 13.28
N ILE A 82 -3.42 -8.86 13.88
CA ILE A 82 -2.25 -9.49 13.27
C ILE A 82 -2.48 -10.99 13.38
N ILE A 83 -2.38 -11.67 12.24
CA ILE A 83 -2.47 -13.14 12.14
C ILE A 83 -1.11 -13.64 11.67
N GLN A 84 -0.59 -14.65 12.35
CA GLN A 84 0.58 -15.38 11.87
C GLN A 84 0.13 -16.39 10.83
N ASP A 85 0.43 -16.13 9.57
CA ASP A 85 0.08 -17.01 8.45
C ASP A 85 0.93 -16.66 7.22
N ASP A 86 0.91 -17.54 6.21
CA ASP A 86 1.45 -17.26 4.88
C ASP A 86 0.50 -16.33 4.11
N GLY A 87 1.00 -15.16 3.71
CA GLY A 87 0.19 -14.14 3.05
C GLY A 87 -0.35 -14.57 1.69
N ILE A 88 0.35 -15.46 0.97
CA ILE A 88 -0.08 -15.99 -0.33
C ILE A 88 -1.24 -16.97 -0.13
N GLU A 89 -1.05 -17.93 0.76
CA GLU A 89 -2.09 -18.91 1.08
C GLU A 89 -3.31 -18.25 1.71
N TYR A 90 -3.09 -17.24 2.55
CA TYR A 90 -4.19 -16.46 3.13
C TYR A 90 -5.05 -15.79 2.05
N ILE A 91 -4.45 -15.04 1.12
CA ILE A 91 -5.19 -14.35 0.05
C ILE A 91 -5.90 -15.34 -0.86
N LYS A 92 -5.23 -16.42 -1.22
CA LYS A 92 -5.77 -17.46 -2.09
C LYS A 92 -7.02 -18.14 -1.49
N ASN A 93 -7.00 -18.40 -0.19
CA ASN A 93 -8.05 -19.14 0.52
C ASN A 93 -9.09 -18.21 1.18
N SER A 94 -8.87 -16.90 1.25
CA SER A 94 -9.82 -15.95 1.81
C SER A 94 -11.06 -15.83 0.92
N GLU A 95 -12.22 -15.63 1.53
CA GLU A 95 -13.47 -15.25 0.86
C GLU A 95 -13.79 -13.75 1.09
N ASP A 96 -13.05 -13.10 1.98
CA ASP A 96 -13.24 -11.69 2.30
C ASP A 96 -12.80 -10.77 1.13
N GLU A 97 -13.43 -9.61 1.04
CA GLU A 97 -13.05 -8.54 0.10
C GLU A 97 -12.46 -7.34 0.85
N TYR A 98 -11.50 -6.68 0.23
CA TYR A 98 -10.75 -5.58 0.83
C TYR A 98 -10.79 -4.33 -0.04
N ASP A 99 -10.87 -3.15 0.59
CA ASP A 99 -10.74 -1.86 -0.10
C ASP A 99 -9.26 -1.52 -0.40
N LEU A 100 -8.35 -2.11 0.37
CA LEU A 100 -6.91 -2.04 0.15
C LEU A 100 -6.28 -3.39 0.44
N ILE A 101 -5.46 -3.89 -0.48
CA ILE A 101 -4.49 -4.95 -0.22
C ILE A 101 -3.10 -4.36 -0.44
N LEU A 102 -2.29 -4.31 0.63
CA LEU A 102 -0.93 -3.78 0.60
C LEU A 102 0.07 -4.90 0.86
N SER A 103 0.95 -5.18 -0.11
CA SER A 103 2.02 -6.17 -0.02
C SER A 103 3.37 -5.48 0.21
N ASP A 104 3.94 -5.68 1.40
CA ASP A 104 5.27 -5.19 1.83
C ASP A 104 6.03 -6.32 2.56
N ALA A 105 6.11 -7.48 1.91
CA ALA A 105 6.61 -8.74 2.47
C ALA A 105 8.09 -8.98 2.10
N PHE A 106 8.98 -8.10 2.56
CA PHE A 106 10.41 -8.25 2.32
C PHE A 106 11.04 -9.24 3.31
N GLU A 107 11.89 -10.09 2.76
CA GLU A 107 12.81 -10.96 3.50
C GLU A 107 14.25 -10.41 3.45
N GLU A 108 15.19 -11.12 4.08
CA GLU A 108 16.60 -10.73 4.14
C GLU A 108 17.23 -10.50 2.75
N TYR A 109 16.81 -11.29 1.75
CA TYR A 109 17.35 -11.25 0.38
C TYR A 109 16.45 -10.49 -0.62
N GLY A 110 15.41 -9.81 -0.15
CA GLY A 110 14.50 -9.03 -0.97
C GLY A 110 13.05 -9.49 -0.93
N LEU A 111 12.27 -9.08 -1.92
CA LEU A 111 10.89 -9.55 -2.08
C LEU A 111 10.89 -10.95 -2.71
N PRO A 112 10.30 -11.98 -2.06
CA PRO A 112 10.21 -13.31 -2.65
C PRO A 112 9.50 -13.29 -4.00
N GLU A 113 10.02 -14.03 -4.98
CA GLU A 113 9.55 -13.98 -6.38
C GLU A 113 8.08 -14.34 -6.52
N VAL A 114 7.57 -15.23 -5.68
CA VAL A 114 6.16 -15.64 -5.69
C VAL A 114 5.19 -14.46 -5.51
N PHE A 115 5.59 -13.39 -4.81
CA PHE A 115 4.81 -12.15 -4.71
C PHE A 115 4.83 -11.30 -5.98
N CYS A 116 5.61 -11.69 -6.98
CA CYS A 116 5.77 -10.98 -8.26
C CYS A 116 5.18 -11.77 -9.43
N GLU A 117 4.46 -12.85 -9.17
CA GLU A 117 3.86 -13.71 -10.18
C GLU A 117 2.39 -13.36 -10.45
N ILE A 118 1.96 -13.62 -11.69
CA ILE A 118 0.58 -13.35 -12.13
C ILE A 118 -0.47 -14.01 -11.22
N PRO A 119 -0.36 -15.29 -10.81
CA PRO A 119 -1.34 -15.92 -9.94
C PRO A 119 -1.55 -15.20 -8.60
N TYR A 120 -0.49 -14.59 -8.02
CA TYR A 120 -0.61 -13.79 -6.82
C TYR A 120 -1.38 -12.49 -7.09
N PHE A 121 -1.08 -11.80 -8.19
CA PHE A 121 -1.78 -10.57 -8.56
C PHE A 121 -3.26 -10.82 -8.88
N GLU A 122 -3.57 -11.94 -9.57
CA GLU A 122 -4.95 -12.36 -9.85
C GLU A 122 -5.71 -12.67 -8.55
N SER A 123 -5.07 -13.37 -7.61
CA SER A 123 -5.65 -13.65 -6.29
C SER A 123 -5.91 -12.35 -5.52
N CYS A 124 -4.97 -11.40 -5.51
CA CYS A 124 -5.17 -10.09 -4.92
C CYS A 124 -6.34 -9.34 -5.59
N ARG A 125 -6.38 -9.31 -6.93
CA ARG A 125 -7.46 -8.66 -7.68
C ARG A 125 -8.82 -9.25 -7.35
N ALA A 126 -8.92 -10.57 -7.24
CA ALA A 126 -10.16 -11.29 -6.91
C ALA A 126 -10.66 -11.00 -5.48
N ARG A 127 -9.80 -10.54 -4.59
CA ARG A 127 -10.12 -10.17 -3.20
C ARG A 127 -10.29 -8.66 -3.01
N LEU A 128 -10.22 -7.86 -4.04
CA LEU A 128 -10.51 -6.43 -3.97
C LEU A 128 -12.00 -6.16 -4.16
N THR A 129 -12.54 -5.24 -3.37
CA THR A 129 -13.83 -4.61 -3.69
C THR A 129 -13.78 -3.96 -5.07
N GLU A 130 -14.91 -3.65 -5.68
CA GLU A 130 -14.96 -3.00 -7.00
C GLU A 130 -14.05 -1.76 -7.09
N LYS A 131 -13.98 -0.95 -6.03
CA LYS A 131 -13.15 0.26 -5.95
C LYS A 131 -11.85 0.05 -5.18
N GLY A 132 -11.50 -1.20 -4.94
CA GLY A 132 -10.33 -1.56 -4.17
C GLY A 132 -9.02 -1.29 -4.91
N ILE A 133 -7.96 -1.16 -4.12
CA ILE A 133 -6.60 -0.86 -4.58
C ILE A 133 -5.68 -1.97 -4.11
N PHE A 134 -4.93 -2.56 -5.04
CA PHE A 134 -3.75 -3.35 -4.74
C PHE A 134 -2.52 -2.44 -4.72
N MET A 135 -1.70 -2.58 -3.71
CA MET A 135 -0.44 -1.85 -3.61
C MET A 135 0.70 -2.79 -3.24
N ILE A 136 1.83 -2.66 -3.93
CA ILE A 136 3.01 -3.48 -3.66
C ILE A 136 4.27 -2.63 -3.61
N ASN A 137 5.16 -2.99 -2.69
CA ASN A 137 6.52 -2.47 -2.60
C ASN A 137 7.46 -3.38 -3.39
N LEU A 138 8.05 -2.86 -4.45
CA LEU A 138 9.05 -3.56 -5.27
C LEU A 138 10.46 -3.03 -4.99
N TRP A 139 11.46 -3.88 -5.13
CA TRP A 139 12.85 -3.47 -5.01
C TRP A 139 13.34 -2.90 -6.33
N GLY A 140 13.49 -1.58 -6.42
CA GLY A 140 13.80 -0.88 -7.67
C GLY A 140 15.20 -1.14 -8.23
N SER A 141 16.08 -1.85 -7.53
CA SER A 141 17.38 -2.34 -8.03
C SER A 141 17.31 -3.77 -8.58
N ASP A 142 16.19 -4.48 -8.40
CA ASP A 142 15.99 -5.78 -9.04
C ASP A 142 15.84 -5.57 -10.57
N PRO A 143 16.67 -6.20 -11.41
CA PRO A 143 16.57 -6.07 -12.86
C PRO A 143 15.23 -6.55 -13.43
N ARG A 144 14.51 -7.39 -12.70
CA ARG A 144 13.19 -7.93 -13.08
C ARG A 144 12.03 -6.99 -12.75
N THR A 145 12.26 -5.89 -12.03
CA THR A 145 11.21 -4.97 -11.58
C THR A 145 10.29 -4.50 -12.71
N LYS A 146 10.87 -4.26 -13.91
CA LYS A 146 10.07 -3.91 -15.08
C LYS A 146 9.08 -5.02 -15.46
N VAL A 147 9.54 -6.26 -15.44
CA VAL A 147 8.69 -7.44 -15.74
C VAL A 147 7.56 -7.55 -14.73
N TYR A 148 7.84 -7.30 -13.44
CA TYR A 148 6.82 -7.32 -12.40
C TYR A 148 5.75 -6.25 -12.60
N ILE A 149 6.17 -5.01 -12.94
CA ILE A 149 5.23 -3.93 -13.27
C ILE A 149 4.39 -4.28 -14.50
N ASP A 150 4.98 -4.88 -15.54
CA ASP A 150 4.26 -5.27 -16.76
C ASP A 150 3.23 -6.39 -16.46
N ARG A 151 3.55 -7.36 -15.57
CA ARG A 151 2.60 -8.37 -15.09
C ARG A 151 1.44 -7.74 -14.31
N ILE A 152 1.71 -6.78 -13.43
CA ILE A 152 0.67 -6.05 -12.69
C ILE A 152 -0.25 -5.28 -13.66
N LYS A 153 0.32 -4.62 -14.66
CA LYS A 153 -0.44 -3.92 -15.70
C LYS A 153 -1.37 -4.86 -16.46
N LEU A 154 -0.84 -6.03 -16.85
CA LEU A 154 -1.64 -7.05 -17.52
C LEU A 154 -2.81 -7.49 -16.63
N THR A 155 -2.55 -7.77 -15.36
CA THR A 155 -3.58 -8.24 -14.41
C THR A 155 -4.63 -7.17 -14.11
N PHE A 156 -4.26 -5.88 -14.09
CA PHE A 156 -5.16 -4.78 -13.71
C PHE A 156 -5.58 -3.88 -14.89
N ASP A 157 -5.50 -4.39 -16.12
CA ASP A 157 -5.96 -3.71 -17.37
C ASP A 157 -5.35 -2.31 -17.52
N ASP A 158 -4.03 -2.18 -17.30
CA ASP A 158 -3.24 -0.94 -17.32
C ASP A 158 -3.66 0.15 -16.31
N ARG A 159 -4.62 -0.12 -15.42
CA ARG A 159 -5.01 0.83 -14.35
C ARG A 159 -3.97 0.87 -13.23
N VAL A 160 -2.75 1.27 -13.57
CA VAL A 160 -1.58 1.20 -12.71
C VAL A 160 -0.85 2.54 -12.66
N LEU A 161 -0.56 2.99 -11.44
CA LEU A 161 0.37 4.09 -11.16
C LEU A 161 1.57 3.53 -10.41
N TYR A 162 2.74 4.08 -10.63
CA TYR A 162 3.91 3.72 -9.83
C TYR A 162 4.87 4.88 -9.65
N LEU A 163 5.61 4.83 -8.55
CA LEU A 163 6.59 5.86 -8.22
C LEU A 163 7.82 5.24 -7.53
N LYS A 164 9.00 5.63 -8.01
CA LYS A 164 10.26 5.27 -7.37
C LYS A 164 10.54 6.22 -6.20
N SER A 165 10.82 5.65 -5.04
CA SER A 165 11.32 6.40 -3.88
C SER A 165 12.72 6.95 -4.17
N THR A 166 12.95 8.20 -3.81
CA THR A 166 14.25 8.84 -3.97
C THR A 166 15.22 8.53 -2.83
N THR A 167 14.71 8.05 -1.71
CA THR A 167 15.49 7.82 -0.47
C THR A 167 15.89 6.37 -0.27
N SER A 168 15.08 5.41 -0.72
CA SER A 168 15.29 3.98 -0.47
C SER A 168 15.42 3.13 -1.74
N GLY A 169 15.19 3.73 -2.92
CA GLY A 169 15.23 3.00 -4.19
C GLY A 169 14.04 2.09 -4.45
N ASN A 170 13.12 1.93 -3.51
CA ASN A 170 11.89 1.15 -3.68
C ASN A 170 10.98 1.76 -4.77
N ILE A 171 10.20 0.91 -5.42
CA ILE A 171 9.14 1.33 -6.33
C ILE A 171 7.80 0.89 -5.75
N ILE A 172 6.94 1.87 -5.50
CA ILE A 172 5.58 1.61 -5.02
C ILE A 172 4.65 1.61 -6.21
N VAL A 173 3.93 0.52 -6.37
CA VAL A 173 2.93 0.33 -7.43
C VAL A 173 1.54 0.35 -6.82
N PHE A 174 0.63 1.10 -7.44
CA PHE A 174 -0.80 1.17 -7.13
C PHE A 174 -1.54 0.60 -8.34
N ALA A 175 -2.33 -0.43 -8.13
CA ALA A 175 -3.15 -1.04 -9.18
C ALA A 175 -4.63 -1.01 -8.74
N PHE A 176 -5.49 -0.52 -9.60
CA PHE A 176 -6.89 -0.25 -9.29
C PHE A 176 -7.79 -1.31 -9.92
N ASN A 177 -8.68 -1.89 -9.10
CA ASN A 177 -9.60 -2.92 -9.60
C ASN A 177 -10.61 -2.36 -10.63
N SER A 178 -11.05 -1.12 -10.43
CA SER A 178 -11.81 -0.35 -11.41
C SER A 178 -11.28 1.07 -11.53
N GLN A 179 -11.82 1.84 -12.48
CA GLN A 179 -11.51 3.27 -12.58
C GLN A 179 -11.87 3.96 -11.25
N PRO A 180 -10.95 4.68 -10.60
CA PRO A 180 -11.28 5.42 -9.39
C PRO A 180 -12.45 6.37 -9.60
N SER A 181 -13.40 6.39 -8.66
CA SER A 181 -14.58 7.27 -8.73
C SER A 181 -14.23 8.75 -8.79
N GLU A 182 -13.06 9.11 -8.32
CA GLU A 182 -12.49 10.44 -8.46
C GLU A 182 -11.09 10.35 -9.05
N SER A 183 -10.98 10.75 -10.30
CA SER A 183 -9.73 10.80 -11.05
C SER A 183 -9.32 12.23 -11.43
N ARG A 184 -10.16 13.24 -11.14
CA ARG A 184 -9.87 14.64 -11.44
C ARG A 184 -8.70 15.14 -10.60
N ILE A 185 -7.63 15.53 -11.27
CA ILE A 185 -6.37 15.93 -10.65
C ILE A 185 -6.57 17.06 -9.63
N ASN A 186 -7.38 18.06 -9.95
CA ASN A 186 -7.61 19.19 -9.04
C ASN A 186 -8.37 18.78 -7.77
N HIS A 187 -9.23 17.77 -7.82
CA HIS A 187 -9.91 17.24 -6.64
C HIS A 187 -8.93 16.44 -5.77
N LEU A 188 -8.11 15.59 -6.38
CA LEU A 188 -7.09 14.82 -5.67
C LEU A 188 -6.07 15.75 -5.00
N LYS A 189 -5.64 16.83 -5.67
CA LYS A 189 -4.77 17.84 -5.05
C LYS A 189 -5.40 18.49 -3.81
N ARG A 190 -6.70 18.78 -3.84
CA ARG A 190 -7.40 19.33 -2.66
C ARG A 190 -7.46 18.33 -1.51
N LYS A 191 -7.69 17.04 -1.80
CA LYS A 191 -7.59 15.98 -0.78
C LYS A 191 -6.20 15.94 -0.15
N ILE A 192 -5.13 15.99 -0.97
CA ILE A 192 -3.74 16.03 -0.49
C ILE A 192 -3.52 17.21 0.45
N LEU A 193 -3.88 18.43 0.03
CA LEU A 193 -3.72 19.63 0.86
C LEU A 193 -4.48 19.53 2.21
N THR A 194 -5.60 18.81 2.22
CA THR A 194 -6.35 18.56 3.46
C THR A 194 -5.61 17.55 4.35
N MET A 195 -5.00 16.52 3.76
CA MET A 195 -4.20 15.53 4.48
C MET A 195 -2.94 16.17 5.09
N GLU A 196 -2.24 17.00 4.32
CA GLU A 196 -1.00 17.66 4.74
C GLU A 196 -1.17 18.59 5.96
N LYS A 197 -2.39 19.03 6.27
CA LYS A 197 -2.68 19.74 7.53
C LYS A 197 -2.58 18.85 8.79
N GLN A 198 -2.57 17.53 8.64
CA GLN A 198 -2.61 16.56 9.72
C GLN A 198 -1.37 15.66 9.77
N ILE A 199 -0.49 15.77 8.78
CA ILE A 199 0.76 15.02 8.66
C ILE A 199 1.91 16.01 8.46
N ASP A 200 3.13 15.60 8.75
CA ASP A 200 4.33 16.46 8.66
C ASP A 200 5.28 16.05 7.53
N PHE A 201 4.73 15.50 6.44
CA PHE A 201 5.47 15.20 5.20
C PHE A 201 4.66 15.60 3.96
N ASP A 202 5.38 15.91 2.88
CA ASP A 202 4.83 16.50 1.65
C ASP A 202 4.36 15.40 0.68
N LEU A 203 3.06 15.12 0.67
CA LEU A 203 2.42 14.21 -0.29
C LEU A 203 2.33 14.81 -1.70
N MET A 204 2.21 16.14 -1.81
CA MET A 204 2.08 16.82 -3.09
C MET A 204 3.30 16.62 -3.97
N VAL A 205 4.49 16.56 -3.38
CA VAL A 205 5.74 16.25 -4.12
C VAL A 205 5.64 14.89 -4.81
N TYR A 206 5.16 13.86 -4.11
CA TYR A 206 5.01 12.52 -4.67
C TYR A 206 3.91 12.48 -5.75
N PHE A 207 2.78 13.10 -5.49
CA PHE A 207 1.68 13.18 -6.47
C PHE A 207 2.09 13.89 -7.76
N ASN A 208 2.81 15.02 -7.65
CA ASN A 208 3.32 15.74 -8.82
C ASN A 208 4.33 14.89 -9.64
N LYS A 209 5.12 14.01 -9.00
CA LYS A 209 6.00 13.07 -9.71
C LYS A 209 5.19 12.02 -10.47
N ILE A 210 4.09 11.49 -9.89
CA ILE A 210 3.17 10.60 -10.60
C ILE A 210 2.63 11.29 -11.85
N LEU A 211 2.15 12.53 -11.74
CA LEU A 211 1.61 13.30 -12.87
C LEU A 211 2.64 13.54 -13.99
N LYS A 212 3.93 13.76 -13.63
CA LYS A 212 5.00 13.90 -14.62
C LYS A 212 5.29 12.63 -15.41
N ASN A 213 5.06 11.48 -14.80
CA ASN A 213 5.29 10.18 -15.43
C ASN A 213 4.13 9.76 -16.37
N GLN A 214 2.98 10.45 -16.31
CA GLN A 214 1.86 10.18 -17.19
C GLN A 214 2.06 10.79 -18.58
N LYS A 215 1.82 9.98 -19.62
CA LYS A 215 1.95 10.40 -21.02
C LYS A 215 0.86 11.37 -21.47
N ASN A 216 -0.31 11.33 -20.86
CA ASN A 216 -1.48 12.11 -21.26
C ASN A 216 -1.65 13.34 -20.35
N LYS A 217 -1.59 14.53 -20.97
CA LYS A 217 -1.80 15.83 -20.29
C LYS A 217 -3.29 16.15 -20.13
N THR A 218 -4.07 15.25 -19.58
CA THR A 218 -5.48 15.50 -19.31
C THR A 218 -5.69 15.94 -17.86
N ASN A 219 -6.88 16.43 -17.53
CA ASN A 219 -7.23 16.77 -16.15
C ASN A 219 -7.66 15.54 -15.31
N HIS A 220 -7.46 14.32 -15.84
CA HIS A 220 -7.78 13.05 -15.20
C HIS A 220 -6.55 12.14 -15.14
N LEU A 221 -6.46 11.31 -14.09
CA LEU A 221 -5.35 10.36 -13.90
C LEU A 221 -5.40 9.17 -14.86
N PHE A 222 -6.60 8.78 -15.27
CA PHE A 222 -6.80 7.64 -16.16
C PHE A 222 -7.75 8.08 -17.28
N LEU A 223 -7.45 7.69 -18.51
CA LEU A 223 -8.29 7.76 -19.69
C LEU A 223 -8.19 6.47 -20.46
#